data_899df3ecd0ed3ae2d28c756120fc814c
#
_entry.id   899df3ecd0ed3ae2d28c756120fc814c
#
_cell.length_a   1.000
_cell.length_b   1.000
_cell.length_c   1.000
_cell.angle_alpha   90.00
_cell.angle_beta   90.00
_cell.angle_gamma   90.00
#
_symmetry.space_group_name_H-M   'P 1'
#
loop_
_entity.id
_entity.type
_entity.pdbx_description
1 polymer ?
#
loop_
_entity_poly.entity_id
_entity_poly.type
_entity_poly.pdbx_seq_one_letter_code
_entity_poly.pdbx_strand_id
1 'polypeptide(L)'
;MLTTLALLSSMFALQNGDKDGEIQEQRYLDSELVLSPILTAAEQLKTFHLKEGYKIELVAAEPLVVDPVIAMWDEHQRLWVVEMTTYMLEPTGDAESDASCCVAVITDSDGDGVLDTRTEYLNDLILPRGIVPVKEGMLILSPPNLLLCEDTDGDLVADKRTVIKSGFEIGIASPEHAPNNMLRSLDNYIYLAKHNERWKWQDGKLSTEPNYIGAQWGLAEDRYGRKFYNHNSHPMFFDKLPAHYFAGKGHDFKSEVLQQSISAQRPHPARQSFGVNRAYRSNTLDSEGFLQQWTGCCGPYVEGESVINAYNCEPCGNLIHCTSVTASGAVLEEFELLTSTDERFRPVNIFGGPEDAIYVVDMNRGLFQHKLFLTSYLRKYSEKMGLDKAGSTGRIWKISKTTATQKNTVVSPGDATPAQLVELLSHPNKWYRDTAQRLLVDGEDLSAVTIAALRNSNSIHAARTLEAHGRLKAESVLVFLESDNQQQQILGLQLMASVAAENNSQIHRAAQRIHDAGGLSAWQNTLTGDSGTATAKPAPSAPDVFMQTCASCHNTDAQGIDKLAPSLVGTAFLKGNDDILHKIITDGYKTMPPITTLNQDQRQEIIDYLRTL
;
A
#
# COMPACT_ATOMS: atom_id res chain seq x y z
N MET A 1 32.45 -37.27 26.52
CA MET A 1 31.91 -37.72 25.23
C MET A 1 30.44 -37.37 25.05
N LEU A 2 29.81 -36.67 25.98
CA LEU A 2 28.42 -36.21 25.89
C LEU A 2 28.28 -34.68 25.60
N THR A 3 29.35 -33.92 25.68
CA THR A 3 29.36 -32.48 25.42
C THR A 3 29.58 -32.08 23.96
N THR A 4 30.00 -33.02 23.12
CA THR A 4 30.26 -32.74 21.70
C THR A 4 29.06 -33.05 20.80
N LEU A 5 28.04 -33.76 21.29
CA LEU A 5 26.80 -34.03 20.52
C LEU A 5 25.78 -32.88 20.61
N ALA A 6 25.82 -32.05 21.68
CA ALA A 6 24.89 -30.95 21.85
C ALA A 6 25.22 -29.73 20.97
N LEU A 7 26.49 -29.59 20.56
CA LEU A 7 26.92 -28.50 19.67
C LEU A 7 26.71 -28.79 18.19
N LEU A 8 26.50 -30.07 17.81
CA LEU A 8 26.20 -30.43 16.42
C LEU A 8 24.69 -30.42 16.09
N SER A 9 23.80 -30.45 17.10
CA SER A 9 22.36 -30.38 16.86
C SER A 9 21.84 -28.97 16.64
N SER A 10 22.60 -27.94 17.02
CA SER A 10 22.23 -26.53 16.75
C SER A 10 22.59 -26.02 15.35
N MET A 11 23.32 -26.82 14.57
CA MET A 11 23.79 -26.43 13.23
C MET A 11 22.82 -26.76 12.08
N PHE A 12 21.68 -27.40 12.34
CA PHE A 12 20.73 -27.82 11.30
C PHE A 12 19.25 -27.55 11.64
N ALA A 13 18.98 -26.52 12.42
CA ALA A 13 17.60 -26.05 12.48
C ALA A 13 17.26 -25.41 11.13
N LEU A 14 16.37 -26.04 10.34
CA LEU A 14 15.79 -25.44 9.14
C LEU A 14 15.12 -24.13 9.52
N GLN A 15 15.31 -23.10 8.69
CA GLN A 15 14.57 -21.85 8.81
C GLN A 15 13.17 -22.04 8.21
N ASN A 16 12.20 -21.22 8.64
CA ASN A 16 10.83 -21.30 8.15
C ASN A 16 10.73 -21.09 6.62
N GLY A 17 11.64 -20.32 6.02
CA GLY A 17 11.71 -20.08 4.59
C GLY A 17 12.34 -21.21 3.77
N ASP A 18 12.97 -22.20 4.41
CA ASP A 18 13.56 -23.34 3.71
C ASP A 18 12.45 -24.26 3.19
N LYS A 19 12.63 -24.77 1.99
CA LYS A 19 11.74 -25.76 1.38
C LYS A 19 12.42 -27.13 1.31
N ASP A 20 11.62 -28.17 1.49
CA ASP A 20 12.09 -29.57 1.40
C ASP A 20 12.73 -29.83 0.03
N GLY A 21 13.97 -30.30 0.06
CA GLY A 21 14.72 -30.67 -1.15
C GLY A 21 15.27 -29.50 -1.97
N GLU A 22 15.11 -28.25 -1.50
CA GLU A 22 15.67 -27.08 -2.16
C GLU A 22 16.94 -26.60 -1.45
N ILE A 23 18.05 -26.56 -2.19
CA ILE A 23 19.32 -26.02 -1.72
C ILE A 23 19.60 -24.73 -2.50
N GLN A 24 19.69 -23.62 -1.78
CA GLN A 24 20.15 -22.38 -2.37
C GLN A 24 21.67 -22.39 -2.42
N GLU A 25 22.22 -22.62 -3.61
CA GLU A 25 23.66 -22.62 -3.83
C GLU A 25 24.26 -21.24 -3.55
N GLN A 26 25.47 -21.24 -2.96
CA GLN A 26 26.27 -20.04 -2.81
C GLN A 26 26.67 -19.53 -4.20
N ARG A 27 26.40 -18.25 -4.50
CA ARG A 27 26.63 -17.61 -5.81
C ARG A 27 27.81 -16.63 -5.78
N TYR A 28 28.61 -16.65 -4.73
CA TYR A 28 29.74 -15.76 -4.50
C TYR A 28 30.94 -16.57 -3.94
N LEU A 29 32.14 -16.09 -4.16
CA LEU A 29 33.33 -16.55 -3.45
C LEU A 29 33.47 -15.73 -2.16
N ASP A 30 33.82 -16.41 -1.07
CA ASP A 30 34.01 -15.78 0.22
C ASP A 30 35.07 -14.66 0.22
N SER A 31 36.05 -14.77 -0.67
CA SER A 31 37.11 -13.77 -0.86
C SER A 31 36.65 -12.50 -1.63
N GLU A 32 35.49 -12.55 -2.26
CA GLU A 32 34.93 -11.44 -3.05
C GLU A 32 33.94 -10.60 -2.26
N LEU A 33 33.54 -11.07 -1.07
CA LEU A 33 32.58 -10.34 -0.24
C LEU A 33 33.23 -9.16 0.46
N VAL A 34 32.61 -8.01 0.31
CA VAL A 34 32.91 -6.81 1.07
C VAL A 34 31.78 -6.60 2.07
N LEU A 35 32.10 -6.43 3.36
CA LEU A 35 31.13 -6.16 4.40
C LEU A 35 30.27 -4.94 4.03
N SER A 36 28.99 -5.00 4.40
CA SER A 36 28.02 -3.92 4.21
C SER A 36 27.92 -3.07 5.49
N PRO A 37 28.81 -2.09 5.69
CA PRO A 37 28.81 -1.27 6.91
C PRO A 37 27.55 -0.41 6.97
N ILE A 38 27.25 0.08 8.18
CA ILE A 38 26.24 1.12 8.35
C ILE A 38 26.89 2.45 7.92
N LEU A 39 26.38 3.03 6.84
CA LEU A 39 26.85 4.30 6.29
C LEU A 39 26.11 5.47 6.96
N THR A 40 26.78 6.60 7.14
CA THR A 40 26.10 7.88 7.40
C THR A 40 25.26 8.30 6.19
N ALA A 41 24.27 9.17 6.38
CA ALA A 41 23.46 9.68 5.26
C ALA A 41 24.31 10.33 4.15
N ALA A 42 25.37 11.06 4.53
CA ALA A 42 26.28 11.69 3.58
C ALA A 42 27.16 10.67 2.80
N GLU A 43 27.49 9.54 3.41
CA GLU A 43 28.20 8.44 2.72
C GLU A 43 27.24 7.67 1.81
N GLN A 44 26.02 7.37 2.27
CA GLN A 44 25.00 6.69 1.48
C GLN A 44 24.63 7.49 0.23
N LEU A 45 24.52 8.83 0.34
CA LEU A 45 24.25 9.71 -0.80
C LEU A 45 25.23 9.49 -1.96
N LYS A 46 26.48 9.12 -1.67
CA LYS A 46 27.53 8.86 -2.68
C LYS A 46 27.36 7.50 -3.38
N THR A 47 26.53 6.63 -2.85
CA THR A 47 26.25 5.30 -3.43
C THR A 47 25.11 5.31 -4.44
N PHE A 48 24.42 6.43 -4.57
CA PHE A 48 23.26 6.57 -5.42
C PHE A 48 23.62 6.87 -6.88
N HIS A 49 22.96 6.14 -7.77
CA HIS A 49 22.96 6.38 -9.21
C HIS A 49 21.57 6.82 -9.62
N LEU A 50 21.42 8.08 -9.93
CA LEU A 50 20.14 8.71 -10.23
C LEU A 50 19.97 8.88 -11.75
N LYS A 51 18.75 8.74 -12.25
CA LYS A 51 18.40 9.04 -13.64
C LYS A 51 18.78 10.48 -13.97
N GLU A 52 19.38 10.71 -15.14
CA GLU A 52 19.72 12.04 -15.63
C GLU A 52 18.49 12.96 -15.63
N GLY A 53 18.67 14.22 -15.25
CA GLY A 53 17.60 15.20 -15.12
C GLY A 53 16.93 15.24 -13.76
N TYR A 54 17.36 14.40 -12.80
CA TYR A 54 16.88 14.42 -11.42
C TYR A 54 18.01 14.78 -10.45
N LYS A 55 17.65 15.26 -9.26
CA LYS A 55 18.51 15.46 -8.10
C LYS A 55 17.89 14.82 -6.88
N ILE A 56 18.73 14.44 -5.90
CA ILE A 56 18.32 13.86 -4.63
C ILE A 56 18.90 14.65 -3.47
N GLU A 57 18.10 14.84 -2.43
CA GLU A 57 18.45 15.60 -1.24
C GLU A 57 17.96 14.84 0.00
N LEU A 58 18.69 14.94 1.12
CA LEU A 58 18.26 14.41 2.39
C LEU A 58 17.20 15.33 3.00
N VAL A 59 16.10 14.76 3.50
CA VAL A 59 15.04 15.48 4.22
C VAL A 59 15.16 15.26 5.72
N ALA A 60 15.31 14.00 6.14
CA ALA A 60 15.49 13.64 7.54
C ALA A 60 16.28 12.32 7.64
N ALA A 61 17.03 12.16 8.69
CA ALA A 61 17.80 10.96 8.99
C ALA A 61 17.78 10.68 10.50
N GLU A 62 18.40 9.57 10.88
CA GLU A 62 18.65 9.27 12.28
C GLU A 62 19.38 10.43 12.99
N PRO A 63 19.02 10.83 14.23
CA PRO A 63 18.04 10.21 15.12
C PRO A 63 16.60 10.74 14.95
N LEU A 64 16.34 11.66 14.01
CA LEU A 64 14.99 12.21 13.81
C LEU A 64 14.01 11.16 13.24
N VAL A 65 14.52 10.23 12.43
CA VAL A 65 13.76 9.16 11.80
C VAL A 65 14.48 7.84 12.01
N VAL A 66 13.77 6.80 12.50
CA VAL A 66 14.32 5.48 12.79
C VAL A 66 13.41 4.38 12.25
N ASP A 67 13.97 3.46 11.44
CA ASP A 67 13.25 2.32 10.87
C ASP A 67 11.88 2.67 10.24
N PRO A 68 11.80 3.71 9.39
CA PRO A 68 10.56 4.20 8.84
C PRO A 68 10.00 3.23 7.79
N VAL A 69 8.67 3.08 7.76
CA VAL A 69 7.97 2.23 6.78
C VAL A 69 6.95 2.99 5.96
N ILE A 70 6.37 4.05 6.49
CA ILE A 70 5.42 4.95 5.82
C ILE A 70 5.70 6.37 6.31
N ALA A 71 5.56 7.35 5.43
CA ALA A 71 5.57 8.75 5.81
C ALA A 71 4.57 9.55 4.97
N MET A 72 4.17 10.71 5.49
CA MET A 72 3.31 11.66 4.80
C MET A 72 3.50 13.09 5.32
N TRP A 73 3.19 14.07 4.48
CA TRP A 73 3.08 15.47 4.89
C TRP A 73 1.64 15.78 5.30
N ASP A 74 1.46 16.44 6.42
CA ASP A 74 0.16 16.98 6.81
C ASP A 74 -0.09 18.38 6.20
N GLU A 75 -1.28 18.93 6.44
CA GLU A 75 -1.70 20.25 5.94
C GLU A 75 -0.84 21.43 6.41
N HIS A 76 -0.09 21.26 7.50
CA HIS A 76 0.86 22.24 8.05
C HIS A 76 2.30 21.97 7.63
N GLN A 77 2.52 21.07 6.66
CA GLN A 77 3.83 20.68 6.15
C GLN A 77 4.74 20.06 7.23
N ARG A 78 4.16 19.36 8.21
CA ARG A 78 4.87 18.54 9.17
C ARG A 78 4.99 17.12 8.62
N LEU A 79 6.15 16.49 8.82
CA LEU A 79 6.41 15.13 8.33
C LEU A 79 6.02 14.10 9.39
N TRP A 80 4.98 13.33 9.08
CA TRP A 80 4.54 12.20 9.89
C TRP A 80 5.24 10.93 9.43
N VAL A 81 5.78 10.16 10.38
CA VAL A 81 6.56 8.95 10.09
C VAL A 81 6.06 7.79 10.95
N VAL A 82 5.75 6.67 10.31
CA VAL A 82 5.44 5.39 10.97
C VAL A 82 6.72 4.59 11.06
N GLU A 83 7.12 4.20 12.26
CA GLU A 83 8.37 3.52 12.54
C GLU A 83 8.14 2.11 13.09
N MET A 84 8.76 1.10 12.46
CA MET A 84 8.70 -0.31 12.86
C MET A 84 10.02 -0.74 13.51
N THR A 85 10.36 -0.16 14.64
CA THR A 85 11.64 -0.37 15.32
C THR A 85 11.89 -1.79 15.77
N THR A 86 10.82 -2.59 15.99
CA THR A 86 10.92 -3.99 16.44
C THR A 86 10.89 -5.03 15.31
N TYR A 87 10.65 -4.59 14.06
CA TYR A 87 10.57 -5.51 12.93
C TYR A 87 11.95 -6.08 12.59
N MET A 88 12.08 -7.42 12.62
CA MET A 88 13.31 -8.14 12.24
C MET A 88 14.60 -7.51 12.81
N LEU A 89 14.61 -7.19 14.11
CA LEU A 89 15.84 -6.72 14.80
C LEU A 89 16.95 -7.76 14.75
N GLU A 90 16.56 -9.02 14.81
CA GLU A 90 17.39 -10.20 14.69
C GLU A 90 16.69 -11.25 13.80
N PRO A 91 17.42 -12.25 13.28
CA PRO A 91 16.86 -13.27 12.37
C PRO A 91 15.72 -14.12 12.95
N THR A 92 15.55 -14.15 14.27
CA THR A 92 14.45 -14.89 14.94
C THR A 92 13.15 -14.09 14.94
N GLY A 93 13.22 -12.75 14.83
CA GLY A 93 12.09 -11.85 14.91
C GLY A 93 11.35 -11.94 16.26
N ASP A 94 12.06 -12.17 17.36
CA ASP A 94 11.45 -12.36 18.69
C ASP A 94 10.85 -11.05 19.22
N ALA A 95 11.45 -9.90 18.83
CA ALA A 95 10.99 -8.59 19.27
C ALA A 95 9.72 -8.07 18.56
N GLU A 96 9.22 -8.76 17.54
CA GLU A 96 8.12 -8.23 16.71
C GLU A 96 6.77 -8.08 17.42
N SER A 97 6.57 -8.76 18.54
CA SER A 97 5.40 -8.60 19.40
C SER A 97 5.55 -7.53 20.47
N ASP A 98 6.72 -6.91 20.60
CA ASP A 98 6.96 -5.87 21.59
C ASP A 98 6.32 -4.56 21.15
N ALA A 99 5.57 -3.95 22.08
CA ALA A 99 4.91 -2.68 21.84
C ALA A 99 5.88 -1.52 22.08
N SER A 100 6.85 -1.34 21.16
CA SER A 100 7.85 -0.26 21.24
C SER A 100 8.07 0.47 19.91
N CYS A 101 7.21 0.24 18.93
CA CYS A 101 7.14 1.05 17.72
C CYS A 101 6.36 2.34 17.96
N CYS A 102 6.52 3.34 17.09
CA CYS A 102 5.85 4.63 17.26
C CYS A 102 5.38 5.25 15.92
N VAL A 103 4.60 6.31 16.05
CA VAL A 103 4.37 7.33 15.03
C VAL A 103 5.00 8.61 15.53
N ALA A 104 5.90 9.18 14.74
CA ALA A 104 6.60 10.42 15.04
C ALA A 104 6.17 11.55 14.11
N VAL A 105 6.25 12.78 14.59
CA VAL A 105 6.07 14.00 13.80
C VAL A 105 7.38 14.76 13.82
N ILE A 106 7.87 15.10 12.63
CA ILE A 106 9.11 15.85 12.46
C ILE A 106 8.75 17.23 11.94
N THR A 107 9.24 18.25 12.59
CA THR A 107 8.92 19.64 12.29
C THR A 107 10.20 20.47 12.06
N ASP A 108 10.04 21.57 11.35
CA ASP A 108 10.99 22.68 11.23
C ASP A 108 10.61 23.68 12.32
N SER A 109 11.41 23.74 13.40
CA SER A 109 11.07 24.53 14.59
C SER A 109 11.45 26.01 14.47
N ASP A 110 12.39 26.35 13.61
CA ASP A 110 12.88 27.73 13.44
C ASP A 110 12.49 28.36 12.10
N GLY A 111 11.86 27.59 11.19
CA GLY A 111 11.33 28.06 9.91
C GLY A 111 12.40 28.26 8.82
N ASP A 112 13.54 27.59 8.95
CA ASP A 112 14.64 27.69 7.98
C ASP A 112 14.47 26.73 6.77
N GLY A 113 13.46 25.89 6.79
CA GLY A 113 13.15 24.89 5.77
C GLY A 113 13.81 23.53 5.99
N VAL A 114 14.48 23.33 7.13
CA VAL A 114 15.09 22.06 7.54
C VAL A 114 14.34 21.48 8.72
N LEU A 115 13.98 20.21 8.63
CA LEU A 115 13.35 19.50 9.72
C LEU A 115 14.40 19.21 10.83
N ASP A 116 14.12 19.66 12.04
CA ASP A 116 15.09 19.62 13.17
C ASP A 116 14.53 19.07 14.47
N THR A 117 13.23 19.02 14.61
CA THR A 117 12.58 18.61 15.88
C THR A 117 11.71 17.38 15.66
N ARG A 118 11.83 16.42 16.60
CA ARG A 118 11.06 15.17 16.62
C ARG A 118 10.14 15.14 17.84
N THR A 119 8.86 14.88 17.62
CA THR A 119 7.87 14.56 18.66
C THR A 119 7.32 13.16 18.43
N GLU A 120 7.28 12.31 19.45
CA GLU A 120 6.60 11.02 19.39
C GLU A 120 5.11 11.25 19.62
N TYR A 121 4.34 11.24 18.54
CA TYR A 121 2.89 11.42 18.58
C TYR A 121 2.18 10.28 19.32
N LEU A 122 2.59 9.05 19.06
CA LEU A 122 2.08 7.86 19.71
C LEU A 122 3.14 6.78 19.76
N ASN A 123 3.39 6.24 20.93
CA ASN A 123 4.29 5.12 21.20
C ASN A 123 3.51 3.87 21.65
N ASP A 124 4.21 2.84 22.12
CA ASP A 124 3.64 1.57 22.56
C ASP A 124 2.80 0.87 21.47
N LEU A 125 3.27 0.92 20.23
CA LEU A 125 2.65 0.30 19.08
C LEU A 125 3.32 -1.02 18.68
N ILE A 126 2.53 -1.95 18.13
CA ILE A 126 3.04 -3.20 17.57
C ILE A 126 2.99 -3.08 16.05
N LEU A 127 4.15 -3.05 15.40
CA LEU A 127 4.30 -3.06 13.94
C LEU A 127 3.28 -2.15 13.20
N PRO A 128 3.19 -0.85 13.52
CA PRO A 128 2.24 0.07 12.90
C PRO A 128 2.54 0.17 11.40
N ARG A 129 1.48 0.24 10.55
CA ARG A 129 1.62 0.08 9.11
C ARG A 129 0.67 0.91 8.27
N GLY A 130 0.08 1.93 8.81
CA GLY A 130 -0.77 2.87 8.11
C GLY A 130 -1.21 4.01 8.99
N ILE A 131 -1.27 5.21 8.43
CA ILE A 131 -1.81 6.41 9.04
C ILE A 131 -2.67 7.15 8.03
N VAL A 132 -3.74 7.77 8.49
CA VAL A 132 -4.55 8.68 7.67
C VAL A 132 -5.21 9.74 8.56
N PRO A 133 -5.07 11.03 8.23
CA PRO A 133 -5.70 12.10 8.99
C PRO A 133 -7.21 12.13 8.75
N VAL A 134 -7.95 12.38 9.82
CA VAL A 134 -9.39 12.57 9.84
C VAL A 134 -9.72 13.82 10.67
N LYS A 135 -10.99 14.28 10.64
CA LYS A 135 -11.40 15.49 11.35
C LYS A 135 -11.04 15.48 12.83
N GLU A 136 -11.16 14.34 13.49
CA GLU A 136 -10.98 14.19 14.94
C GLU A 136 -9.51 13.95 15.33
N GLY A 137 -8.63 13.64 14.39
CA GLY A 137 -7.23 13.32 14.68
C GLY A 137 -6.59 12.41 13.63
N MET A 138 -5.86 11.39 14.07
CA MET A 138 -5.15 10.45 13.21
C MET A 138 -5.70 9.02 13.39
N LEU A 139 -6.14 8.39 12.30
CA LEU A 139 -6.36 6.94 12.29
C LEU A 139 -5.02 6.23 12.11
N ILE A 140 -4.71 5.30 13.00
CA ILE A 140 -3.44 4.54 13.00
C ILE A 140 -3.76 3.05 12.96
N LEU A 141 -3.27 2.36 11.92
CA LEU A 141 -3.34 0.91 11.82
C LEU A 141 -2.11 0.30 12.51
N SER A 142 -2.32 -0.20 13.71
CA SER A 142 -1.32 -0.93 14.49
C SER A 142 -1.95 -2.24 14.99
N PRO A 143 -1.52 -3.40 14.49
CA PRO A 143 -2.09 -4.67 14.91
C PRO A 143 -2.12 -4.83 16.43
N PRO A 144 -3.17 -5.41 17.00
CA PRO A 144 -4.33 -5.99 16.30
C PRO A 144 -5.45 -5.01 15.96
N ASN A 145 -5.23 -3.69 16.06
CA ASN A 145 -6.27 -2.67 16.05
C ASN A 145 -6.07 -1.59 14.99
N LEU A 146 -7.18 -0.99 14.59
CA LEU A 146 -7.27 0.35 14.03
C LEU A 146 -7.62 1.29 15.18
N LEU A 147 -6.84 2.32 15.37
CA LEU A 147 -6.94 3.30 16.45
C LEU A 147 -7.33 4.67 15.89
N LEU A 148 -8.17 5.40 16.60
CA LEU A 148 -8.26 6.86 16.49
C LEU A 148 -7.44 7.47 17.63
N CYS A 149 -6.52 8.34 17.26
CA CYS A 149 -5.63 9.04 18.20
C CYS A 149 -5.84 10.54 18.05
N GLU A 150 -6.12 11.20 19.16
CA GLU A 150 -6.51 12.60 19.20
C GLU A 150 -5.49 13.37 20.07
N ASP A 151 -4.93 14.43 19.53
CA ASP A 151 -4.17 15.47 20.22
C ASP A 151 -5.15 16.59 20.57
N THR A 152 -5.43 16.80 21.85
CA THR A 152 -6.49 17.70 22.28
C THR A 152 -5.97 19.06 22.77
N ASP A 153 -4.69 19.20 22.98
CA ASP A 153 -4.07 20.45 23.42
C ASP A 153 -3.05 21.05 22.42
N GLY A 154 -2.76 20.33 21.34
CA GLY A 154 -1.98 20.81 20.20
C GLY A 154 -0.48 20.68 20.36
N ASP A 155 -0.01 19.81 21.28
CA ASP A 155 1.42 19.59 21.53
C ASP A 155 2.06 18.52 20.64
N LEU A 156 1.29 17.93 19.71
CA LEU A 156 1.67 16.85 18.82
C LEU A 156 1.91 15.50 19.53
N VAL A 157 1.30 15.31 20.69
CA VAL A 157 1.24 14.03 21.40
C VAL A 157 -0.22 13.61 21.52
N ALA A 158 -0.52 12.35 21.29
CA ALA A 158 -1.89 11.86 21.39
C ALA A 158 -2.32 11.70 22.85
N ASP A 159 -3.27 12.53 23.30
CA ASP A 159 -3.88 12.45 24.64
C ASP A 159 -4.88 11.32 24.78
N LYS A 160 -5.54 10.98 23.66
CA LYS A 160 -6.62 10.02 23.66
C LYS A 160 -6.44 8.99 22.57
N ARG A 161 -6.63 7.73 22.93
CA ARG A 161 -6.53 6.56 22.07
C ARG A 161 -7.82 5.76 22.14
N THR A 162 -8.50 5.61 21.03
CA THR A 162 -9.76 4.85 20.91
C THR A 162 -9.62 3.73 19.90
N VAL A 163 -9.98 2.49 20.28
CA VAL A 163 -10.03 1.36 19.35
C VAL A 163 -11.29 1.49 18.50
N ILE A 164 -11.10 1.61 17.18
CA ILE A 164 -12.19 1.74 16.20
C ILE A 164 -12.58 0.39 15.60
N LYS A 165 -11.60 -0.45 15.30
CA LYS A 165 -11.81 -1.79 14.72
C LYS A 165 -10.66 -2.69 15.17
N SER A 166 -10.98 -3.95 15.50
CA SER A 166 -10.01 -5.01 15.81
C SER A 166 -10.04 -6.09 14.72
N GLY A 167 -9.16 -7.07 14.79
CA GLY A 167 -9.13 -8.19 13.86
C GLY A 167 -7.95 -8.12 12.88
N PHE A 168 -6.85 -7.45 13.27
CA PHE A 168 -5.64 -7.30 12.44
C PHE A 168 -4.45 -8.09 13.00
N GLU A 169 -4.72 -9.17 13.76
CA GLU A 169 -3.69 -10.04 14.38
C GLU A 169 -2.72 -10.63 13.36
N ILE A 170 -3.16 -10.85 12.12
CA ILE A 170 -2.30 -11.29 11.01
C ILE A 170 -1.12 -10.35 10.80
N GLY A 171 -1.27 -9.06 11.16
CA GLY A 171 -0.20 -8.08 11.10
C GLY A 171 0.98 -8.36 12.02
N ILE A 172 0.80 -9.18 13.06
CA ILE A 172 1.88 -9.64 13.94
C ILE A 172 2.42 -10.98 13.42
N ALA A 173 1.53 -11.91 13.08
CA ALA A 173 1.90 -13.25 12.66
C ALA A 173 2.60 -13.29 11.28
N SER A 174 2.20 -12.43 10.35
CA SER A 174 2.75 -12.35 8.99
C SER A 174 2.75 -10.90 8.48
N PRO A 175 3.63 -10.05 9.01
CA PRO A 175 3.61 -8.61 8.73
C PRO A 175 3.72 -8.25 7.25
N GLU A 176 4.46 -9.00 6.45
CA GLU A 176 4.60 -8.74 5.01
C GLU A 176 3.32 -9.03 4.20
N HIS A 177 2.35 -9.78 4.76
CA HIS A 177 1.14 -10.23 4.08
C HIS A 177 -0.15 -9.75 4.75
N ALA A 178 -0.08 -8.74 5.57
CA ALA A 178 -1.21 -8.18 6.32
C ALA A 178 -1.72 -6.87 5.70
N PRO A 179 -2.96 -6.44 6.03
CA PRO A 179 -3.47 -5.12 5.66
C PRO A 179 -2.48 -4.02 6.04
N ASN A 180 -2.20 -3.12 5.10
CA ASN A 180 -1.22 -2.07 5.28
C ASN A 180 -1.55 -0.86 4.40
N ASN A 181 -0.87 0.24 4.63
CA ASN A 181 -1.11 1.52 4.02
C ASN A 181 -2.59 1.92 4.15
N MET A 182 -2.86 3.16 4.35
CA MET A 182 -4.21 3.72 4.34
C MET A 182 -4.23 4.89 3.37
N LEU A 183 -4.80 4.67 2.18
CA LEU A 183 -4.95 5.68 1.15
C LEU A 183 -6.34 6.31 1.24
N ARG A 184 -6.44 7.56 1.68
CA ARG A 184 -7.67 8.34 1.50
C ARG A 184 -7.76 8.75 0.04
N SER A 185 -8.74 8.19 -0.64
CA SER A 185 -8.90 8.28 -2.08
C SER A 185 -9.77 9.47 -2.50
N LEU A 186 -9.69 9.81 -3.79
CA LEU A 186 -10.50 10.83 -4.45
C LEU A 186 -12.02 10.68 -4.18
N ASP A 187 -12.52 9.45 -3.99
CA ASP A 187 -13.94 9.18 -3.65
C ASP A 187 -14.25 9.32 -2.15
N ASN A 188 -13.32 9.86 -1.36
CA ASN A 188 -13.38 10.04 0.08
C ASN A 188 -13.44 8.75 0.92
N TYR A 189 -13.24 7.58 0.30
CA TYR A 189 -13.04 6.33 1.00
C TYR A 189 -11.56 6.10 1.33
N ILE A 190 -11.31 5.32 2.36
CA ILE A 190 -9.97 4.86 2.76
C ILE A 190 -9.79 3.43 2.24
N TYR A 191 -8.73 3.22 1.47
CA TYR A 191 -8.36 1.93 0.91
C TYR A 191 -7.09 1.41 1.56
N LEU A 192 -7.02 0.09 1.72
CA LEU A 192 -5.84 -0.61 2.26
C LEU A 192 -5.34 -1.65 1.25
N ALA A 193 -4.04 -1.81 1.18
CA ALA A 193 -3.44 -2.97 0.54
C ALA A 193 -3.77 -4.23 1.35
N LYS A 194 -3.89 -5.39 0.69
CA LYS A 194 -4.20 -6.67 1.34
C LYS A 194 -5.51 -6.66 2.14
N HIS A 195 -6.52 -5.87 1.73
CA HIS A 195 -7.80 -5.79 2.42
C HIS A 195 -8.96 -5.74 1.43
N ASN A 196 -10.05 -6.44 1.77
CA ASN A 196 -11.20 -6.60 0.88
C ASN A 196 -12.36 -5.66 1.21
N GLU A 197 -12.12 -4.66 2.01
CA GLU A 197 -13.06 -3.59 2.31
C GLU A 197 -12.45 -2.25 1.92
N ARG A 198 -13.30 -1.29 1.57
CA ARG A 198 -13.01 0.14 1.62
C ARG A 198 -13.78 0.74 2.79
N TRP A 199 -13.21 1.74 3.40
CA TRP A 199 -13.74 2.33 4.61
C TRP A 199 -14.17 3.76 4.36
N LYS A 200 -15.30 4.15 4.93
CA LYS A 200 -15.73 5.54 4.98
C LYS A 200 -15.69 6.02 6.42
N TRP A 201 -14.94 7.07 6.67
CA TRP A 201 -14.95 7.78 7.94
C TRP A 201 -15.86 8.99 7.83
N GLN A 202 -16.86 9.08 8.67
CA GLN A 202 -17.80 10.19 8.69
C GLN A 202 -18.39 10.35 10.09
N ASP A 203 -18.42 11.61 10.60
CA ASP A 203 -19.00 11.96 11.91
C ASP A 203 -18.47 11.07 13.06
N GLY A 204 -17.16 10.85 13.09
CA GLY A 204 -16.49 10.03 14.11
C GLY A 204 -16.79 8.53 14.03
N LYS A 205 -17.31 8.04 12.89
CA LYS A 205 -17.68 6.63 12.70
C LYS A 205 -17.07 6.04 11.44
N LEU A 206 -16.67 4.78 11.58
CA LEU A 206 -16.20 3.95 10.47
C LEU A 206 -17.37 3.12 9.93
N SER A 207 -17.62 3.21 8.63
CA SER A 207 -18.44 2.25 7.88
C SER A 207 -17.59 1.53 6.84
N THR A 208 -17.97 0.29 6.51
CA THR A 208 -17.20 -0.56 5.61
C THR A 208 -18.06 -1.02 4.45
N GLU A 209 -17.46 -1.14 3.29
CA GLU A 209 -18.07 -1.68 2.08
C GLU A 209 -17.13 -2.69 1.43
N PRO A 210 -17.68 -3.76 0.81
CA PRO A 210 -16.87 -4.72 0.07
C PRO A 210 -16.04 -4.05 -1.03
N ASN A 211 -14.81 -4.50 -1.16
CA ASN A 211 -13.89 -4.06 -2.20
C ASN A 211 -13.04 -5.24 -2.67
N TYR A 212 -12.25 -5.02 -3.72
CA TYR A 212 -11.26 -5.97 -4.17
C TYR A 212 -9.97 -5.25 -4.51
N ILE A 213 -8.90 -5.54 -3.78
CA ILE A 213 -7.57 -5.02 -4.09
C ILE A 213 -6.54 -6.14 -3.94
N GLY A 214 -5.83 -6.40 -5.05
CA GLY A 214 -4.78 -7.41 -5.11
C GLY A 214 -3.39 -6.90 -4.74
N ALA A 215 -3.26 -5.77 -4.02
CA ALA A 215 -1.98 -5.16 -3.66
C ALA A 215 -1.20 -5.98 -2.63
N GLN A 216 0.12 -5.78 -2.57
CA GLN A 216 1.00 -6.41 -1.57
C GLN A 216 1.37 -5.42 -0.47
N TRP A 217 2.10 -4.35 -0.78
CA TRP A 217 2.50 -3.31 0.17
C TRP A 217 2.36 -1.94 -0.47
N GLY A 218 1.39 -1.18 0.02
CA GLY A 218 1.08 0.15 -0.49
C GLY A 218 0.08 0.17 -1.64
N LEU A 219 -0.53 1.32 -1.80
CA LEU A 219 -1.47 1.71 -2.85
C LEU A 219 -1.18 3.13 -3.28
N ALA A 220 -1.40 3.40 -4.56
CA ALA A 220 -1.41 4.76 -5.10
C ALA A 220 -2.67 4.96 -5.96
N GLU A 221 -2.94 6.22 -6.30
CA GLU A 221 -3.98 6.55 -7.27
C GLU A 221 -3.57 7.71 -8.16
N ASP A 222 -4.07 7.70 -9.38
CA ASP A 222 -3.92 8.82 -10.29
C ASP A 222 -4.98 9.91 -10.04
N ARG A 223 -4.93 10.96 -10.85
CA ARG A 223 -5.87 12.09 -10.74
C ARG A 223 -7.35 11.74 -10.96
N TYR A 224 -7.65 10.56 -11.50
CA TYR A 224 -9.01 10.05 -11.73
C TYR A 224 -9.46 9.05 -10.67
N GLY A 225 -8.62 8.78 -9.67
CA GLY A 225 -8.90 7.83 -8.58
C GLY A 225 -8.71 6.36 -8.97
N ARG A 226 -8.06 6.08 -10.13
CA ARG A 226 -7.70 4.70 -10.50
C ARG A 226 -6.60 4.20 -9.60
N LYS A 227 -6.73 2.96 -9.09
CA LYS A 227 -5.75 2.38 -8.17
C LYS A 227 -4.58 1.77 -8.93
N PHE A 228 -3.38 2.07 -8.44
CA PHE A 228 -2.11 1.50 -8.87
C PHE A 228 -1.50 0.76 -7.69
N TYR A 229 -0.97 -0.43 -7.95
CA TYR A 229 -0.42 -1.30 -6.91
C TYR A 229 0.54 -2.34 -7.49
N ASN A 230 1.25 -3.03 -6.61
CA ASN A 230 2.22 -4.06 -6.96
C ASN A 230 1.93 -5.37 -6.20
N HIS A 231 2.58 -6.43 -6.67
CA HIS A 231 2.80 -7.66 -5.92
C HIS A 231 4.30 -7.85 -5.73
N ASN A 232 4.72 -8.68 -4.78
CA ASN A 232 6.14 -8.94 -4.54
C ASN A 232 6.97 -9.14 -5.81
N SER A 233 6.41 -9.86 -6.78
CA SER A 233 7.08 -10.27 -8.01
C SER A 233 6.57 -9.56 -9.26
N HIS A 234 5.85 -8.46 -9.10
CA HIS A 234 5.30 -7.71 -10.23
C HIS A 234 5.27 -6.22 -9.89
N PRO A 235 5.99 -5.39 -10.64
CA PRO A 235 6.27 -4.01 -10.23
C PRO A 235 5.03 -3.11 -10.27
N MET A 236 4.12 -3.26 -11.26
CA MET A 236 3.01 -2.35 -11.34
C MET A 236 1.79 -2.92 -12.07
N PHE A 237 0.66 -2.86 -11.38
CA PHE A 237 -0.67 -3.05 -11.93
C PHE A 237 -1.49 -1.77 -11.77
N PHE A 238 -2.53 -1.63 -12.58
CA PHE A 238 -3.57 -0.64 -12.34
C PHE A 238 -4.95 -1.21 -12.65
N ASP A 239 -5.98 -0.61 -12.04
CA ASP A 239 -7.36 -0.91 -12.33
C ASP A 239 -7.94 0.16 -13.26
N LYS A 240 -8.47 -0.26 -14.43
CA LYS A 240 -9.16 0.66 -15.35
C LYS A 240 -10.45 1.21 -14.77
N LEU A 241 -11.11 0.40 -13.93
CA LEU A 241 -12.37 0.71 -13.29
C LEU A 241 -12.28 0.48 -11.78
N PRO A 242 -13.12 1.15 -10.97
CA PRO A 242 -13.09 0.97 -9.52
C PRO A 242 -13.47 -0.46 -9.10
N ALA A 243 -12.59 -1.11 -8.36
CA ALA A 243 -12.70 -2.52 -8.02
C ALA A 243 -13.93 -2.88 -7.18
N HIS A 244 -14.45 -1.96 -6.37
CA HIS A 244 -15.63 -2.19 -5.53
C HIS A 244 -16.90 -2.54 -6.33
N TYR A 245 -17.03 -2.09 -7.57
CA TYR A 245 -18.16 -2.48 -8.44
C TYR A 245 -18.17 -3.96 -8.81
N PHE A 246 -17.04 -4.64 -8.66
CA PHE A 246 -16.84 -6.05 -8.97
C PHE A 246 -16.80 -6.93 -7.72
N ALA A 247 -16.83 -6.34 -6.53
CA ALA A 247 -16.84 -7.07 -5.28
C ALA A 247 -18.07 -7.99 -5.20
N GLY A 248 -17.85 -9.27 -4.93
CA GLY A 248 -18.92 -10.28 -4.88
C GLY A 248 -19.46 -10.74 -6.23
N LYS A 249 -18.96 -10.21 -7.36
CA LYS A 249 -19.30 -10.69 -8.70
C LYS A 249 -18.16 -11.57 -9.22
N GLY A 250 -18.46 -12.74 -9.73
CA GLY A 250 -17.48 -13.78 -10.12
C GLY A 250 -16.27 -13.31 -10.95
N HIS A 251 -15.30 -14.20 -11.12
CA HIS A 251 -13.95 -13.93 -11.66
C HIS A 251 -13.87 -13.40 -13.10
N ASP A 252 -14.90 -13.56 -13.93
CA ASP A 252 -14.81 -13.39 -15.39
C ASP A 252 -14.53 -11.96 -15.87
N PHE A 253 -14.82 -10.94 -15.03
CA PHE A 253 -14.58 -9.54 -15.40
C PHE A 253 -13.24 -8.98 -14.93
N LYS A 254 -12.50 -9.69 -14.05
CA LYS A 254 -11.29 -9.17 -13.41
C LYS A 254 -10.15 -8.93 -14.41
N SER A 255 -9.92 -9.87 -15.34
CA SER A 255 -8.75 -9.82 -16.23
C SER A 255 -8.80 -8.72 -17.29
N GLU A 256 -9.98 -8.21 -17.63
CA GLU A 256 -10.13 -7.18 -18.68
C GLU A 256 -10.03 -5.75 -18.14
N VAL A 257 -10.44 -5.52 -16.88
CA VAL A 257 -10.58 -4.18 -16.31
C VAL A 257 -9.83 -3.97 -15.01
N LEU A 258 -9.50 -5.04 -14.27
CA LEU A 258 -8.72 -5.01 -13.05
C LEU A 258 -7.36 -5.68 -13.27
N GLN A 259 -6.38 -5.33 -12.44
CA GLN A 259 -5.04 -5.92 -12.45
C GLN A 259 -4.33 -5.86 -13.82
N GLN A 260 -4.48 -4.74 -14.52
CA GLN A 260 -3.76 -4.55 -15.79
C GLN A 260 -2.28 -4.32 -15.53
N SER A 261 -1.44 -5.24 -15.99
CA SER A 261 0.02 -5.08 -15.92
C SER A 261 0.48 -3.98 -16.87
N ILE A 262 1.32 -3.08 -16.38
CA ILE A 262 1.90 -2.00 -17.19
C ILE A 262 3.43 -1.99 -17.19
N SER A 263 4.08 -2.93 -16.51
CA SER A 263 5.54 -3.07 -16.52
C SER A 263 5.94 -4.40 -17.11
N ALA A 264 6.93 -4.38 -18.00
CA ALA A 264 7.43 -5.56 -18.69
C ALA A 264 8.95 -5.78 -18.48
N GLN A 265 9.69 -4.76 -18.02
CA GLN A 265 11.12 -4.84 -17.88
C GLN A 265 11.53 -5.64 -16.63
N ARG A 266 12.73 -6.22 -16.66
CA ARG A 266 13.40 -6.75 -15.48
C ARG A 266 14.00 -5.61 -14.66
N PRO A 267 14.26 -5.81 -13.35
CA PRO A 267 15.02 -4.85 -12.54
C PRO A 267 16.49 -4.76 -13.01
N HIS A 268 17.08 -3.56 -12.89
CA HIS A 268 18.49 -3.30 -13.23
C HIS A 268 19.22 -2.70 -12.02
N PRO A 269 19.57 -3.52 -11.00
CA PRO A 269 20.26 -3.04 -9.80
C PRO A 269 21.69 -2.60 -10.11
N ALA A 270 22.24 -1.67 -9.32
CA ALA A 270 23.62 -1.19 -9.44
C ALA A 270 24.65 -2.15 -8.84
N ARG A 271 24.21 -3.18 -8.11
CA ARG A 271 25.05 -4.16 -7.42
C ARG A 271 24.51 -5.57 -7.55
N GLN A 272 25.37 -6.56 -7.31
CA GLN A 272 24.98 -7.96 -7.17
C GLN A 272 24.06 -8.12 -5.94
N SER A 273 22.99 -8.88 -6.08
CA SER A 273 21.93 -9.04 -5.07
C SER A 273 21.98 -10.41 -4.42
N PHE A 274 23.14 -10.81 -3.87
CA PHE A 274 23.31 -12.12 -3.26
C PHE A 274 22.43 -12.32 -2.02
N GLY A 275 22.06 -11.23 -1.32
CA GLY A 275 21.18 -11.22 -0.15
C GLY A 275 19.69 -11.31 -0.51
N VAL A 276 19.31 -12.03 -1.54
CA VAL A 276 17.92 -12.22 -1.96
C VAL A 276 17.45 -13.65 -1.71
N ASN A 277 16.19 -13.79 -1.29
CA ASN A 277 15.56 -15.10 -1.16
C ASN A 277 15.27 -15.71 -2.54
N ARG A 278 15.71 -16.94 -2.77
CA ARG A 278 15.56 -17.69 -4.01
C ARG A 278 14.73 -18.98 -3.85
N ALA A 279 14.20 -19.23 -2.64
CA ALA A 279 13.51 -20.48 -2.32
C ALA A 279 12.18 -20.67 -3.07
N TYR A 280 11.55 -19.57 -3.49
CA TYR A 280 10.22 -19.60 -4.09
C TYR A 280 10.23 -19.45 -5.62
N ARG A 281 11.36 -19.01 -6.20
CA ARG A 281 11.50 -18.74 -7.63
C ARG A 281 12.87 -19.15 -8.13
N SER A 282 12.90 -19.93 -9.19
CA SER A 282 14.14 -20.19 -9.94
C SER A 282 14.55 -18.94 -10.73
N ASN A 283 15.84 -18.81 -11.00
CA ASN A 283 16.39 -17.75 -11.84
C ASN A 283 16.15 -16.33 -11.33
N THR A 284 16.06 -16.13 -10.01
CA THR A 284 15.94 -14.79 -9.40
C THR A 284 17.19 -13.94 -9.66
N LEU A 285 18.36 -14.57 -9.73
CA LEU A 285 19.64 -13.93 -10.10
C LEU A 285 20.08 -14.41 -11.49
N ASP A 286 20.70 -13.52 -12.25
CA ASP A 286 21.38 -13.86 -13.50
C ASP A 286 22.74 -14.56 -13.23
N SER A 287 23.50 -14.88 -14.29
CA SER A 287 24.78 -15.58 -14.19
C SER A 287 25.85 -14.79 -13.42
N GLU A 288 25.73 -13.47 -13.39
CA GLU A 288 26.67 -12.56 -12.73
C GLU A 288 26.25 -12.21 -11.30
N GLY A 289 25.07 -12.68 -10.84
CA GLY A 289 24.54 -12.46 -9.50
C GLY A 289 23.69 -11.19 -9.33
N PHE A 290 23.31 -10.53 -10.43
CA PHE A 290 22.38 -9.40 -10.39
C PHE A 290 20.94 -9.88 -10.35
N LEU A 291 20.08 -9.15 -9.64
CA LEU A 291 18.64 -9.40 -9.61
C LEU A 291 18.07 -9.25 -11.02
N GLN A 292 17.40 -10.30 -11.53
CA GLN A 292 16.76 -10.28 -12.83
C GLN A 292 15.24 -10.52 -12.80
N GLN A 293 14.69 -10.80 -11.63
CA GLN A 293 13.25 -10.92 -11.41
C GLN A 293 12.83 -10.10 -10.21
N TRP A 294 11.72 -9.41 -10.34
CA TRP A 294 11.09 -8.68 -9.23
C TRP A 294 10.76 -9.63 -8.08
N THR A 295 11.04 -9.23 -6.84
CA THR A 295 10.87 -10.11 -5.68
C THR A 295 10.46 -9.39 -4.39
N GLY A 296 10.59 -8.06 -4.33
CA GLY A 296 10.25 -7.24 -3.16
C GLY A 296 9.47 -5.98 -3.49
N CYS A 297 8.77 -5.94 -4.64
CA CYS A 297 8.04 -4.75 -5.08
C CYS A 297 7.07 -4.24 -4.02
N CYS A 298 7.18 -2.94 -3.68
CA CYS A 298 6.38 -2.28 -2.65
C CYS A 298 6.30 -0.77 -2.88
N GLY A 299 5.52 -0.07 -2.04
CA GLY A 299 5.46 1.38 -1.95
C GLY A 299 5.19 2.11 -3.27
N PRO A 300 4.12 1.77 -4.01
CA PRO A 300 3.81 2.43 -5.27
C PRO A 300 3.43 3.88 -5.05
N TYR A 301 3.83 4.75 -5.99
CA TYR A 301 3.39 6.14 -6.07
C TYR A 301 3.13 6.53 -7.51
N VAL A 302 2.18 7.44 -7.74
CA VAL A 302 1.76 7.84 -9.08
C VAL A 302 1.57 9.35 -9.15
N GLU A 303 2.12 9.94 -10.20
CA GLU A 303 1.96 11.37 -10.51
C GLU A 303 1.78 11.60 -12.02
N GLY A 304 1.37 12.81 -12.38
CA GLY A 304 1.22 13.23 -13.76
C GLY A 304 -0.23 13.28 -14.23
N GLU A 305 -0.43 13.76 -15.45
CA GLU A 305 -1.76 13.97 -16.05
C GLU A 305 -1.94 13.22 -17.37
N SER A 306 -1.33 13.70 -18.44
CA SER A 306 -1.35 13.06 -19.77
C SER A 306 -0.36 11.91 -19.88
N VAL A 307 0.78 12.07 -19.23
CA VAL A 307 1.76 11.01 -18.96
C VAL A 307 1.73 10.76 -17.47
N ILE A 308 1.50 9.51 -17.11
CA ILE A 308 1.44 9.03 -15.73
C ILE A 308 2.76 8.32 -15.45
N ASN A 309 3.49 8.80 -14.46
CA ASN A 309 4.68 8.14 -13.95
C ASN A 309 4.29 7.31 -12.74
N ALA A 310 4.44 6.01 -12.86
CA ALA A 310 4.17 5.04 -11.80
C ALA A 310 5.48 4.49 -11.26
N TYR A 311 5.77 4.82 -10.01
CA TYR A 311 6.99 4.43 -9.31
C TYR A 311 6.73 3.25 -8.39
N ASN A 312 7.70 2.36 -8.25
CA ASN A 312 7.71 1.32 -7.23
C ASN A 312 9.10 1.12 -6.64
N CYS A 313 9.13 0.73 -5.37
CA CYS A 313 10.34 0.30 -4.68
C CYS A 313 10.63 -1.18 -4.95
N GLU A 314 11.93 -1.54 -5.05
CA GLU A 314 12.44 -2.91 -5.01
C GLU A 314 13.60 -2.96 -4.01
N PRO A 315 13.32 -3.15 -2.72
CA PRO A 315 14.35 -3.13 -1.68
C PRO A 315 15.35 -4.27 -1.81
N CYS A 316 15.01 -5.41 -2.43
CA CYS A 316 15.95 -6.49 -2.70
C CYS A 316 17.01 -6.10 -3.73
N GLY A 317 16.63 -5.26 -4.70
CA GLY A 317 17.51 -4.71 -5.74
C GLY A 317 18.13 -3.37 -5.36
N ASN A 318 17.80 -2.79 -4.20
CA ASN A 318 18.25 -1.47 -3.77
C ASN A 318 17.92 -0.38 -4.81
N LEU A 319 16.68 -0.35 -5.32
CA LEU A 319 16.30 0.53 -6.42
C LEU A 319 14.85 1.02 -6.34
N ILE A 320 14.60 2.09 -7.11
CA ILE A 320 13.28 2.61 -7.43
C ILE A 320 13.12 2.60 -8.94
N HIS A 321 12.07 1.93 -9.41
CA HIS A 321 11.70 1.83 -10.82
C HIS A 321 10.57 2.80 -11.16
N CYS A 322 10.58 3.31 -12.39
CA CYS A 322 9.51 4.12 -12.95
C CYS A 322 9.00 3.50 -14.26
N THR A 323 7.69 3.33 -14.35
CA THR A 323 6.98 3.04 -15.59
C THR A 323 6.14 4.24 -15.99
N SER A 324 6.48 4.89 -17.10
CA SER A 324 5.69 6.00 -17.66
C SER A 324 4.65 5.45 -18.65
N VAL A 325 3.39 5.83 -18.45
CA VAL A 325 2.27 5.34 -19.28
C VAL A 325 1.37 6.48 -19.74
N THR A 326 0.66 6.25 -20.83
CA THR A 326 -0.46 7.10 -21.25
C THR A 326 -1.64 6.94 -20.28
N ALA A 327 -2.63 7.82 -20.37
CA ALA A 327 -3.89 7.68 -19.63
C ALA A 327 -4.63 6.35 -19.89
N SER A 328 -4.42 5.72 -21.06
CA SER A 328 -4.99 4.39 -21.39
C SER A 328 -4.17 3.21 -20.83
N GLY A 329 -2.99 3.46 -20.24
CA GLY A 329 -2.09 2.44 -19.71
C GLY A 329 -1.07 1.91 -20.72
N ALA A 330 -0.93 2.52 -21.89
CA ALA A 330 0.12 2.15 -22.83
C ALA A 330 1.48 2.64 -22.33
N VAL A 331 2.45 1.73 -22.23
CA VAL A 331 3.80 2.02 -21.75
C VAL A 331 4.53 2.92 -22.75
N LEU A 332 5.13 4.01 -22.25
CA LEU A 332 5.92 4.96 -23.00
C LEU A 332 7.41 4.76 -22.75
N GLU A 333 7.80 4.61 -21.50
CA GLU A 333 9.19 4.42 -21.06
C GLU A 333 9.20 3.65 -19.74
N GLU A 334 10.25 2.84 -19.53
CA GLU A 334 10.58 2.22 -18.24
C GLU A 334 12.06 2.47 -17.92
N PHE A 335 12.36 2.85 -16.69
CA PHE A 335 13.73 3.12 -16.24
C PHE A 335 13.87 3.00 -14.73
N GLU A 336 15.12 2.79 -14.27
CA GLU A 336 15.45 2.93 -12.86
C GLU A 336 15.61 4.41 -12.53
N LEU A 337 14.76 4.96 -11.67
CA LEU A 337 14.88 6.34 -11.21
C LEU A 337 16.08 6.51 -10.31
N LEU A 338 16.28 5.56 -9.40
CA LEU A 338 17.36 5.52 -8.42
C LEU A 338 17.82 4.08 -8.22
N THR A 339 19.13 3.86 -8.24
CA THR A 339 19.76 2.63 -7.80
C THR A 339 20.86 2.93 -6.79
N SER A 340 21.20 1.98 -5.93
CA SER A 340 22.26 2.14 -4.93
C SER A 340 23.22 0.96 -4.91
N THR A 341 24.49 1.26 -4.65
CA THR A 341 25.50 0.23 -4.32
C THR A 341 25.53 -0.11 -2.83
N ASP A 342 24.84 0.65 -1.98
CA ASP A 342 24.63 0.34 -0.56
C ASP A 342 23.58 -0.76 -0.40
N GLU A 343 23.97 -1.90 0.18
CA GLU A 343 23.06 -3.01 0.43
C GLU A 343 22.00 -2.72 1.50
N ARG A 344 22.23 -1.70 2.34
CA ARG A 344 21.28 -1.28 3.38
C ARG A 344 20.26 -0.27 2.88
N PHE A 345 20.42 0.28 1.67
CA PHE A 345 19.38 1.09 1.06
C PHE A 345 18.14 0.23 0.79
N ARG A 346 17.09 0.44 1.57
CA ARG A 346 15.83 -0.31 1.50
C ARG A 346 14.66 0.66 1.29
N PRO A 347 14.44 1.14 0.06
CA PRO A 347 13.27 1.93 -0.24
C PRO A 347 12.02 1.06 -0.06
N VAL A 348 11.08 1.50 0.79
CA VAL A 348 9.87 0.72 1.13
C VAL A 348 8.57 1.46 0.88
N ASN A 349 8.64 2.79 0.72
CA ASN A 349 7.48 3.61 0.39
C ASN A 349 7.90 4.86 -0.36
N ILE A 350 7.00 5.38 -1.21
CA ILE A 350 7.15 6.66 -1.93
C ILE A 350 5.87 7.46 -1.71
N PHE A 351 6.01 8.76 -1.49
CA PHE A 351 4.88 9.67 -1.31
C PHE A 351 5.16 11.06 -1.91
N GLY A 352 4.10 11.82 -2.18
CA GLY A 352 4.19 13.21 -2.63
C GLY A 352 4.17 14.19 -1.46
N GLY A 353 4.44 15.45 -1.74
CA GLY A 353 4.45 16.50 -0.72
C GLY A 353 4.25 17.90 -1.31
N PRO A 354 4.44 18.93 -0.49
CA PRO A 354 4.19 20.31 -0.88
C PRO A 354 5.08 20.83 -2.01
N GLU A 355 6.26 20.25 -2.18
CA GLU A 355 7.15 20.56 -3.29
C GLU A 355 6.84 19.71 -4.53
N ASP A 356 7.29 20.10 -5.71
CA ASP A 356 7.18 19.32 -6.94
C ASP A 356 8.27 18.21 -6.93
N ALA A 357 8.14 17.28 -6.01
CA ALA A 357 9.10 16.23 -5.71
C ALA A 357 8.41 14.97 -5.20
N ILE A 358 9.09 13.85 -5.32
CA ILE A 358 8.72 12.60 -4.65
C ILE A 358 9.64 12.40 -3.45
N TYR A 359 9.09 11.80 -2.40
CA TYR A 359 9.81 11.48 -1.17
C TYR A 359 9.90 9.98 -1.01
N VAL A 360 11.06 9.50 -0.62
CA VAL A 360 11.38 8.07 -0.51
C VAL A 360 11.64 7.73 0.95
N VAL A 361 10.90 6.77 1.46
CA VAL A 361 11.13 6.16 2.77
C VAL A 361 12.16 5.06 2.61
N ASP A 362 13.35 5.28 3.15
CA ASP A 362 14.44 4.31 3.23
C ASP A 362 14.52 3.76 4.65
N MET A 363 14.10 2.51 4.82
CA MET A 363 14.19 1.80 6.10
C MET A 363 15.64 1.61 6.55
N ASN A 364 16.58 1.68 5.62
CA ASN A 364 18.03 1.59 5.84
C ASN A 364 18.46 0.38 6.68
N ARG A 365 17.98 -0.79 6.33
CA ARG A 365 18.23 -2.04 7.07
C ARG A 365 18.99 -3.07 6.25
N GLY A 366 19.81 -3.86 6.92
CA GLY A 366 20.45 -5.03 6.33
C GLY A 366 19.43 -6.14 6.08
N LEU A 367 18.87 -6.70 7.14
CA LEU A 367 17.84 -7.73 7.11
C LEU A 367 16.45 -7.08 7.18
N PHE A 368 15.62 -7.32 6.17
CA PHE A 368 14.23 -6.84 6.10
C PHE A 368 13.23 -7.96 5.74
N GLN A 369 13.72 -9.14 5.35
CA GLN A 369 12.90 -10.32 5.07
C GLN A 369 12.33 -10.88 6.37
N HIS A 370 11.00 -11.02 6.47
CA HIS A 370 10.37 -11.57 7.65
C HIS A 370 10.79 -13.04 7.92
N LYS A 371 10.87 -13.40 9.19
CA LYS A 371 11.32 -14.74 9.68
C LYS A 371 10.60 -15.91 9.01
N LEU A 372 9.32 -15.77 8.64
CA LEU A 372 8.55 -16.80 7.95
C LEU A 372 9.12 -17.16 6.57
N PHE A 373 9.82 -16.24 5.95
CA PHE A 373 10.39 -16.37 4.61
C PHE A 373 11.93 -16.40 4.63
N LEU A 374 12.54 -16.23 5.80
CA LEU A 374 13.98 -16.24 5.96
C LEU A 374 14.51 -17.66 5.76
N THR A 375 15.36 -17.85 4.73
CA THR A 375 16.02 -19.12 4.44
C THR A 375 17.33 -19.27 5.20
N SER A 376 17.80 -20.51 5.38
CA SER A 376 19.13 -20.79 5.97
C SER A 376 20.26 -20.12 5.18
N TYR A 377 20.12 -20.05 3.84
CA TYR A 377 21.08 -19.31 3.00
C TYR A 377 21.10 -17.83 3.35
N LEU A 378 19.92 -17.18 3.35
CA LEU A 378 19.80 -15.74 3.57
C LEU A 378 20.28 -15.35 4.98
N ARG A 379 19.95 -16.15 6.00
CA ARG A 379 20.47 -15.95 7.34
C ARG A 379 21.99 -15.97 7.40
N LYS A 380 22.62 -17.02 6.85
CA LYS A 380 24.08 -17.16 6.82
C LYS A 380 24.76 -16.03 6.05
N TYR A 381 24.15 -15.62 4.94
CA TYR A 381 24.64 -14.48 4.17
C TYR A 381 24.57 -13.19 5.00
N SER A 382 23.43 -12.92 5.63
CA SER A 382 23.22 -11.71 6.44
C SER A 382 24.19 -11.64 7.62
N GLU A 383 24.37 -12.74 8.36
CA GLU A 383 25.34 -12.85 9.45
C GLU A 383 26.77 -12.58 8.96
N LYS A 384 27.14 -13.14 7.80
CA LYS A 384 28.47 -13.00 7.21
C LYS A 384 28.75 -11.57 6.75
N MET A 385 27.75 -10.89 6.20
CA MET A 385 27.84 -9.53 5.71
C MET A 385 27.64 -8.48 6.82
N GLY A 386 27.30 -8.90 8.05
CA GLY A 386 26.95 -8.03 9.15
C GLY A 386 25.60 -7.31 8.98
N LEU A 387 24.72 -7.86 8.11
CA LEU A 387 23.39 -7.30 7.82
C LEU A 387 22.35 -7.69 8.87
N ASP A 388 22.65 -8.70 9.69
CA ASP A 388 21.86 -9.17 10.82
C ASP A 388 21.78 -8.16 11.97
N LYS A 389 22.62 -7.12 11.94
CA LYS A 389 22.68 -6.09 12.98
C LYS A 389 21.80 -4.91 12.60
N ALA A 390 20.80 -4.65 13.43
CA ALA A 390 20.00 -3.42 13.32
C ALA A 390 20.87 -2.20 13.64
N GLY A 391 20.70 -1.13 12.87
CA GLY A 391 21.47 0.09 13.01
C GLY A 391 20.74 1.22 13.75
N SER A 392 19.45 1.06 14.05
CA SER A 392 18.57 2.17 14.45
C SER A 392 18.73 3.36 13.52
N THR A 393 18.75 3.08 12.23
CA THR A 393 18.91 4.06 11.15
C THR A 393 17.59 4.18 10.38
N GLY A 394 17.45 5.23 9.60
CA GLY A 394 16.28 5.47 8.77
C GLY A 394 16.39 6.83 8.11
N ARG A 395 15.88 6.94 6.88
CA ARG A 395 16.05 8.18 6.11
C ARG A 395 14.85 8.48 5.25
N ILE A 396 14.62 9.75 5.05
CA ILE A 396 13.68 10.26 4.06
C ILE A 396 14.49 11.04 3.03
N TRP A 397 14.40 10.64 1.78
CA TRP A 397 15.06 11.27 0.65
C TRP A 397 14.04 12.01 -0.21
N LYS A 398 14.41 13.16 -0.75
CA LYS A 398 13.63 13.94 -1.72
C LYS A 398 14.27 13.83 -3.09
N ILE A 399 13.51 13.40 -4.09
CA ILE A 399 13.95 13.37 -5.51
C ILE A 399 13.09 14.37 -6.29
N SER A 400 13.74 15.29 -6.97
CA SER A 400 13.08 16.29 -7.80
C SER A 400 13.77 16.44 -9.16
N LYS A 401 13.04 16.95 -10.16
CA LYS A 401 13.64 17.28 -11.46
C LYS A 401 14.60 18.46 -11.31
N THR A 402 15.74 18.42 -11.99
CA THR A 402 16.72 19.53 -11.98
C THR A 402 16.15 20.81 -12.61
N THR A 403 15.11 20.68 -13.44
CA THR A 403 14.38 21.81 -14.05
C THR A 403 13.25 22.35 -13.18
N ALA A 404 12.96 21.70 -12.02
CA ALA A 404 11.96 22.19 -11.10
C ALA A 404 12.39 23.55 -10.55
N THR A 405 11.63 24.59 -10.87
CA THR A 405 11.83 25.91 -10.28
C THR A 405 11.14 25.93 -8.92
N GLN A 406 11.81 26.46 -7.89
CA GLN A 406 11.13 26.79 -6.64
C GLN A 406 9.94 27.68 -6.97
N LYS A 407 8.75 27.17 -6.73
CA LYS A 407 7.51 27.92 -6.96
C LYS A 407 7.26 28.89 -5.82
N ASN A 408 6.59 29.99 -6.16
CA ASN A 408 6.07 30.96 -5.21
C ASN A 408 5.40 30.25 -4.03
N THR A 409 5.61 30.78 -2.83
CA THR A 409 4.99 30.32 -1.59
C THR A 409 3.48 30.23 -1.76
N VAL A 410 2.98 29.01 -1.92
CA VAL A 410 1.55 28.71 -1.84
C VAL A 410 1.18 28.71 -0.36
N VAL A 411 0.03 29.28 -0.02
CA VAL A 411 -0.50 29.24 1.36
C VAL A 411 -0.57 27.78 1.80
N SER A 412 -0.08 27.48 3.00
CA SER A 412 -0.22 26.14 3.60
C SER A 412 -1.70 25.79 3.65
N PRO A 413 -2.12 24.61 3.17
CA PRO A 413 -3.54 24.23 3.20
C PRO A 413 -4.18 24.32 4.59
N GLY A 414 -3.40 24.08 5.67
CA GLY A 414 -3.88 24.19 7.05
C GLY A 414 -4.27 25.61 7.47
N ASP A 415 -3.64 26.63 6.83
CA ASP A 415 -3.91 28.03 7.10
C ASP A 415 -4.85 28.68 6.06
N ALA A 416 -5.30 27.90 5.06
CA ALA A 416 -6.07 28.40 3.94
C ALA A 416 -7.55 28.62 4.32
N THR A 417 -8.11 29.73 3.85
CA THR A 417 -9.55 29.95 3.92
C THR A 417 -10.32 28.97 3.01
N PRO A 418 -11.62 28.72 3.23
CA PRO A 418 -12.41 27.85 2.34
C PRO A 418 -12.35 28.27 0.85
N ALA A 419 -12.27 29.56 0.56
CA ALA A 419 -12.12 30.05 -0.81
C ALA A 419 -10.77 29.65 -1.42
N GLN A 420 -9.68 29.78 -0.67
CA GLN A 420 -8.35 29.37 -1.10
C GLN A 420 -8.26 27.84 -1.23
N LEU A 421 -8.91 27.07 -0.35
CA LEU A 421 -9.00 25.61 -0.50
C LEU A 421 -9.71 25.23 -1.81
N VAL A 422 -10.78 25.93 -2.20
CA VAL A 422 -11.44 25.68 -3.50
C VAL A 422 -10.50 25.95 -4.68
N GLU A 423 -9.66 26.98 -4.61
CA GLU A 423 -8.64 27.25 -5.63
C GLU A 423 -7.59 26.13 -5.70
N LEU A 424 -7.15 25.61 -4.54
CA LEU A 424 -6.20 24.50 -4.43
C LEU A 424 -6.71 23.19 -5.03
N LEU A 425 -8.02 22.97 -5.18
CA LEU A 425 -8.59 21.78 -5.84
C LEU A 425 -8.19 21.66 -7.32
N SER A 426 -7.66 22.72 -7.92
CA SER A 426 -7.15 22.74 -9.30
C SER A 426 -5.63 22.90 -9.37
N HIS A 427 -4.93 22.83 -8.25
CA HIS A 427 -3.48 22.98 -8.19
C HIS A 427 -2.77 21.87 -8.99
N PRO A 428 -1.68 22.16 -9.74
CA PRO A 428 -0.97 21.14 -10.51
C PRO A 428 -0.39 20.01 -9.64
N ASN A 429 0.12 20.32 -8.46
CA ASN A 429 0.62 19.31 -7.53
C ASN A 429 -0.54 18.59 -6.84
N LYS A 430 -0.51 17.24 -6.88
CA LYS A 430 -1.53 16.33 -6.31
C LYS A 430 -1.72 16.55 -4.81
N TRP A 431 -0.63 16.74 -4.05
CA TRP A 431 -0.69 16.89 -2.59
C TRP A 431 -1.60 18.06 -2.16
N TYR A 432 -1.54 19.20 -2.87
CA TYR A 432 -2.42 20.35 -2.58
C TYR A 432 -3.89 20.05 -2.88
N ARG A 433 -4.18 19.35 -3.99
CA ARG A 433 -5.56 19.00 -4.34
C ARG A 433 -6.17 18.04 -3.34
N ASP A 434 -5.45 16.98 -2.99
CA ASP A 434 -5.92 15.95 -2.06
C ASP A 434 -6.12 16.52 -0.66
N THR A 435 -5.16 17.34 -0.18
CA THR A 435 -5.24 17.99 1.12
C THR A 435 -6.40 18.99 1.18
N ALA A 436 -6.57 19.82 0.15
CA ALA A 436 -7.67 20.78 0.07
C ALA A 436 -9.05 20.08 0.04
N GLN A 437 -9.20 18.99 -0.73
CA GLN A 437 -10.42 18.19 -0.73
C GLN A 437 -10.70 17.64 0.66
N ARG A 438 -9.70 17.01 1.30
CA ARG A 438 -9.84 16.46 2.64
C ARG A 438 -10.31 17.52 3.65
N LEU A 439 -9.64 18.68 3.67
CA LEU A 439 -9.99 19.77 4.59
C LEU A 439 -11.39 20.33 4.35
N LEU A 440 -11.83 20.44 3.09
CA LEU A 440 -13.19 20.84 2.75
C LEU A 440 -14.23 19.78 3.13
N VAL A 441 -13.90 18.49 3.03
CA VAL A 441 -14.81 17.39 3.37
C VAL A 441 -14.91 17.20 4.88
N ASP A 442 -13.79 17.32 5.60
CA ASP A 442 -13.71 17.12 7.06
C ASP A 442 -14.07 18.38 7.85
N GLY A 443 -14.13 19.53 7.16
CA GLY A 443 -14.46 20.82 7.74
C GLY A 443 -15.90 20.92 8.25
N GLU A 444 -16.29 22.15 8.60
CA GLU A 444 -17.67 22.47 8.92
C GLU A 444 -18.58 22.47 7.68
N ASP A 445 -19.89 22.61 7.89
CA ASP A 445 -20.84 22.75 6.80
C ASP A 445 -20.43 23.87 5.83
N LEU A 446 -20.40 23.54 4.53
CA LEU A 446 -20.00 24.48 3.48
C LEU A 446 -20.96 25.67 3.40
N SER A 447 -20.43 26.88 3.40
CA SER A 447 -21.20 28.09 3.16
C SER A 447 -21.83 28.08 1.75
N ALA A 448 -22.93 28.85 1.57
CA ALA A 448 -23.53 28.97 0.24
C ALA A 448 -22.55 29.53 -0.81
N VAL A 449 -21.63 30.40 -0.41
CA VAL A 449 -20.59 30.97 -1.27
C VAL A 449 -19.59 29.87 -1.69
N THR A 450 -19.13 29.05 -0.75
CA THR A 450 -18.24 27.93 -1.01
C THR A 450 -18.89 26.88 -1.94
N ILE A 451 -20.15 26.53 -1.70
CA ILE A 451 -20.93 25.63 -2.56
C ILE A 451 -21.03 26.19 -3.98
N ALA A 452 -21.31 27.50 -4.14
CA ALA A 452 -21.35 28.11 -5.46
C ALA A 452 -20.00 28.10 -6.18
N ALA A 453 -18.90 28.34 -5.46
CA ALA A 453 -17.55 28.27 -6.00
C ALA A 453 -17.19 26.84 -6.46
N LEU A 454 -17.49 25.84 -5.64
CA LEU A 454 -17.30 24.42 -5.99
C LEU A 454 -18.10 24.01 -7.24
N ARG A 455 -19.36 24.46 -7.37
CA ARG A 455 -20.20 24.17 -8.55
C ARG A 455 -19.71 24.84 -9.82
N ASN A 456 -19.05 25.99 -9.70
CA ASN A 456 -18.45 26.69 -10.85
C ASN A 456 -17.09 26.12 -11.24
N SER A 457 -16.51 25.29 -10.40
CA SER A 457 -15.25 24.58 -10.68
C SER A 457 -15.55 23.28 -11.42
N ASN A 458 -14.92 23.08 -12.56
CA ASN A 458 -14.96 21.81 -13.30
C ASN A 458 -13.96 20.77 -12.74
N SER A 459 -13.46 20.99 -11.53
CA SER A 459 -12.53 20.09 -10.87
C SER A 459 -13.22 18.81 -10.39
N ILE A 460 -12.57 17.67 -10.64
CA ILE A 460 -12.98 16.37 -10.11
C ILE A 460 -13.08 16.42 -8.58
N HIS A 461 -12.10 17.05 -7.94
CA HIS A 461 -12.06 17.22 -6.48
C HIS A 461 -13.23 18.05 -5.95
N ALA A 462 -13.64 19.09 -6.69
CA ALA A 462 -14.83 19.88 -6.32
C ALA A 462 -16.12 19.07 -6.39
N ALA A 463 -16.28 18.24 -7.43
CA ALA A 463 -17.45 17.36 -7.56
C ALA A 463 -17.49 16.33 -6.40
N ARG A 464 -16.37 15.73 -6.04
CA ARG A 464 -16.25 14.78 -4.92
C ARG A 464 -16.46 15.45 -3.55
N THR A 465 -16.05 16.70 -3.40
CA THR A 465 -16.36 17.51 -2.20
C THR A 465 -17.86 17.75 -2.08
N LEU A 466 -18.52 18.17 -3.16
CA LEU A 466 -19.97 18.37 -3.19
C LEU A 466 -20.74 17.07 -2.93
N GLU A 467 -20.27 15.95 -3.48
CA GLU A 467 -20.83 14.62 -3.24
C GLU A 467 -20.78 14.24 -1.75
N ALA A 468 -19.63 14.44 -1.10
CA ALA A 468 -19.44 14.11 0.32
C ALA A 468 -20.42 14.87 1.23
N HIS A 469 -20.75 16.11 0.88
CA HIS A 469 -21.71 16.94 1.60
C HIS A 469 -23.18 16.78 1.13
N GLY A 470 -23.48 15.88 0.18
CA GLY A 470 -24.81 15.72 -0.39
C GLY A 470 -25.30 16.97 -1.15
N ARG A 471 -24.39 17.76 -1.70
CA ARG A 471 -24.66 19.02 -2.40
C ARG A 471 -24.38 18.93 -3.92
N LEU A 472 -23.99 17.76 -4.41
CA LEU A 472 -23.79 17.51 -5.83
C LEU A 472 -25.12 17.62 -6.58
N LYS A 473 -25.10 18.27 -7.75
CA LYS A 473 -26.25 18.43 -8.62
C LYS A 473 -26.04 17.77 -9.98
N ALA A 474 -27.14 17.49 -10.65
CA ALA A 474 -27.16 16.88 -11.96
C ALA A 474 -26.33 17.64 -13.01
N GLU A 475 -26.35 18.97 -12.97
CA GLU A 475 -25.59 19.82 -13.90
C GLU A 475 -24.07 19.59 -13.76
N SER A 476 -23.58 19.41 -12.53
CA SER A 476 -22.17 19.11 -12.28
C SER A 476 -21.77 17.74 -12.81
N VAL A 477 -22.66 16.75 -12.77
CA VAL A 477 -22.41 15.40 -13.30
C VAL A 477 -22.39 15.41 -14.83
N LEU A 478 -23.26 16.20 -15.48
CA LEU A 478 -23.32 16.33 -16.92
C LEU A 478 -21.99 16.82 -17.54
N VAL A 479 -21.26 17.70 -16.88
CA VAL A 479 -19.95 18.19 -17.31
C VAL A 479 -18.99 17.01 -17.57
N PHE A 480 -18.99 16.02 -16.69
CA PHE A 480 -18.15 14.84 -16.83
C PHE A 480 -18.69 13.84 -17.84
N LEU A 481 -19.99 13.59 -17.87
CA LEU A 481 -20.61 12.65 -18.82
C LEU A 481 -20.50 13.14 -20.28
N GLU A 482 -20.47 14.44 -20.53
CA GLU A 482 -20.36 15.05 -21.85
C GLU A 482 -18.93 15.36 -22.27
N SER A 483 -17.94 15.01 -21.45
CA SER A 483 -16.53 15.18 -21.75
C SER A 483 -16.07 14.22 -22.87
N ASP A 484 -15.13 14.66 -23.71
CA ASP A 484 -14.43 13.78 -24.67
C ASP A 484 -13.40 12.87 -23.97
N ASN A 485 -13.10 13.09 -22.69
CA ASN A 485 -12.16 12.30 -21.93
C ASN A 485 -12.87 11.11 -21.26
N GLN A 486 -12.52 9.89 -21.68
CA GLN A 486 -13.13 8.65 -21.17
C GLN A 486 -13.04 8.53 -19.63
N GLN A 487 -11.95 8.97 -19.00
CA GLN A 487 -11.82 8.88 -17.53
C GLN A 487 -12.77 9.85 -16.83
N GLN A 488 -13.03 11.01 -17.41
CA GLN A 488 -14.05 11.92 -16.91
C GLN A 488 -15.46 11.34 -17.11
N GLN A 489 -15.75 10.69 -18.22
CA GLN A 489 -17.01 9.98 -18.43
C GLN A 489 -17.23 8.88 -17.39
N ILE A 490 -16.20 8.09 -17.08
CA ILE A 490 -16.23 7.07 -16.03
C ILE A 490 -16.55 7.71 -14.67
N LEU A 491 -15.93 8.84 -14.35
CA LEU A 491 -16.25 9.59 -13.13
C LEU A 491 -17.70 10.07 -13.13
N GLY A 492 -18.19 10.64 -14.23
CA GLY A 492 -19.58 11.06 -14.39
C GLY A 492 -20.56 9.92 -14.09
N LEU A 493 -20.28 8.72 -14.61
CA LEU A 493 -21.08 7.53 -14.34
C LEU A 493 -21.05 7.11 -12.86
N GLN A 494 -19.90 7.23 -12.18
CA GLN A 494 -19.81 6.97 -10.73
C GLN A 494 -20.66 7.97 -9.92
N LEU A 495 -20.60 9.25 -10.28
CA LEU A 495 -21.31 10.33 -9.59
C LEU A 495 -22.83 10.29 -9.83
N MET A 496 -23.30 9.63 -10.88
CA MET A 496 -24.75 9.48 -11.14
C MET A 496 -25.51 8.88 -9.97
N ALA A 497 -24.94 7.91 -9.27
CA ALA A 497 -25.56 7.25 -8.13
C ALA A 497 -25.92 8.26 -7.01
N SER A 498 -25.12 9.33 -6.86
CA SER A 498 -25.32 10.36 -5.82
C SER A 498 -26.40 11.39 -6.16
N VAL A 499 -26.87 11.44 -7.42
CA VAL A 499 -27.90 12.39 -7.90
C VAL A 499 -29.12 11.70 -8.51
N ALA A 500 -29.21 10.39 -8.48
CA ALA A 500 -30.28 9.60 -9.11
C ALA A 500 -31.70 9.92 -8.59
N ALA A 501 -31.81 10.46 -7.38
CA ALA A 501 -33.10 10.89 -6.81
C ALA A 501 -33.73 12.10 -7.54
N GLU A 502 -32.97 12.85 -8.34
CA GLU A 502 -33.44 14.04 -9.05
C GLU A 502 -34.13 13.76 -10.38
N ASN A 503 -34.34 12.49 -10.76
CA ASN A 503 -35.08 12.05 -11.97
C ASN A 503 -34.69 12.80 -13.25
N ASN A 504 -33.41 13.08 -13.45
CA ASN A 504 -32.92 13.94 -14.52
C ASN A 504 -32.70 13.14 -15.83
N SER A 505 -33.68 13.30 -16.75
CA SER A 505 -33.65 12.67 -18.07
C SER A 505 -32.41 13.02 -18.93
N GLN A 506 -31.71 14.13 -18.63
CA GLN A 506 -30.51 14.54 -19.35
C GLN A 506 -29.31 13.67 -18.97
N ILE A 507 -29.12 13.40 -17.66
CA ILE A 507 -28.07 12.49 -17.17
C ILE A 507 -28.23 11.10 -17.79
N HIS A 508 -29.46 10.55 -17.78
CA HIS A 508 -29.71 9.24 -18.35
C HIS A 508 -29.44 9.20 -19.87
N ARG A 509 -29.82 10.26 -20.59
CA ARG A 509 -29.49 10.35 -22.03
C ARG A 509 -28.00 10.49 -22.29
N ALA A 510 -27.25 11.22 -21.47
CA ALA A 510 -25.81 11.34 -21.60
C ALA A 510 -25.10 9.99 -21.30
N ALA A 511 -25.52 9.31 -20.26
CA ALA A 511 -25.02 7.97 -19.93
C ALA A 511 -25.34 6.94 -21.04
N GLN A 512 -26.54 7.01 -21.63
CA GLN A 512 -26.94 6.15 -22.76
C GLN A 512 -26.06 6.39 -23.99
N ARG A 513 -25.69 7.63 -24.31
CA ARG A 513 -24.76 7.93 -25.43
C ARG A 513 -23.39 7.29 -25.21
N ILE A 514 -22.86 7.28 -23.99
CA ILE A 514 -21.60 6.61 -23.65
C ILE A 514 -21.73 5.11 -23.90
N HIS A 515 -22.86 4.53 -23.54
CA HIS A 515 -23.18 3.12 -23.80
C HIS A 515 -23.20 2.82 -25.30
N ASP A 516 -23.96 3.57 -26.07
CA ASP A 516 -24.19 3.32 -27.50
C ASP A 516 -22.89 3.49 -28.31
N ALA A 517 -21.94 4.28 -27.82
CA ALA A 517 -20.62 4.43 -28.39
C ALA A 517 -19.69 3.20 -28.18
N GLY A 518 -20.14 2.18 -27.44
CA GLY A 518 -19.45 0.89 -27.30
C GLY A 518 -18.21 0.86 -26.41
N GLY A 519 -17.86 2.00 -25.78
CA GLY A 519 -16.61 2.11 -25.00
C GLY A 519 -16.64 1.46 -23.61
N LEU A 520 -17.83 1.15 -23.07
CA LEU A 520 -18.02 0.77 -21.67
C LEU A 520 -19.09 -0.32 -21.47
N SER A 521 -19.48 -1.06 -22.52
CA SER A 521 -20.64 -1.97 -22.54
C SER A 521 -20.67 -3.00 -21.40
N ALA A 522 -19.53 -3.56 -21.01
CA ALA A 522 -19.46 -4.54 -19.92
C ALA A 522 -19.69 -3.90 -18.54
N TRP A 523 -19.39 -2.62 -18.37
CA TRP A 523 -19.44 -1.93 -17.09
C TRP A 523 -20.78 -1.23 -16.81
N GLN A 524 -21.49 -0.78 -17.82
CA GLN A 524 -22.77 -0.08 -17.67
C GLN A 524 -23.84 -0.95 -17.04
N ASN A 525 -23.95 -2.21 -17.46
CA ASN A 525 -24.87 -3.17 -16.84
C ASN A 525 -24.62 -3.36 -15.34
N THR A 526 -23.38 -3.08 -14.90
CA THR A 526 -22.98 -3.17 -13.49
C THR A 526 -23.37 -1.92 -12.69
N LEU A 527 -23.37 -0.73 -13.32
CA LEU A 527 -23.74 0.54 -12.66
C LEU A 527 -25.23 0.80 -12.66
N THR A 528 -25.94 0.48 -13.74
CA THR A 528 -27.38 0.79 -13.85
C THR A 528 -28.26 -0.21 -13.10
N GLY A 529 -27.71 -1.26 -12.53
CA GLY A 529 -28.47 -2.30 -11.86
C GLY A 529 -29.31 -3.16 -12.81
N ASP A 530 -29.21 -2.92 -14.11
CA ASP A 530 -29.90 -3.69 -15.14
C ASP A 530 -29.09 -4.96 -15.43
N SER A 531 -29.01 -5.82 -14.42
CA SER A 531 -28.56 -7.19 -14.61
C SER A 531 -29.62 -7.91 -15.42
N GLY A 532 -29.45 -7.95 -16.74
CA GLY A 532 -30.16 -8.90 -17.57
C GLY A 532 -30.05 -10.25 -16.88
N THR A 533 -31.19 -10.82 -16.54
CA THR A 533 -31.45 -12.02 -15.77
C THR A 533 -30.44 -13.15 -15.98
N ALA A 534 -29.31 -13.09 -15.29
CA ALA A 534 -28.55 -14.26 -14.92
C ALA A 534 -28.71 -14.38 -13.40
N THR A 535 -29.66 -15.19 -12.97
CA THR A 535 -29.81 -15.62 -11.58
C THR A 535 -28.63 -16.52 -11.22
N ALA A 536 -27.45 -15.95 -11.10
CA ALA A 536 -26.38 -16.57 -10.33
C ALA A 536 -26.69 -16.30 -8.85
N LYS A 537 -26.99 -17.36 -8.14
CA LYS A 537 -27.05 -17.34 -6.67
C LYS A 537 -25.79 -16.64 -6.18
N PRO A 538 -25.86 -15.58 -5.34
CA PRO A 538 -24.65 -14.95 -4.85
C PRO A 538 -23.76 -16.02 -4.23
N ALA A 539 -22.49 -16.05 -4.64
CA ALA A 539 -21.52 -16.89 -3.97
C ALA A 539 -21.54 -16.49 -2.48
N PRO A 540 -21.54 -17.45 -1.55
CA PRO A 540 -21.53 -17.14 -0.13
C PRO A 540 -20.34 -16.24 0.17
N SER A 541 -20.57 -15.14 0.88
CA SER A 541 -19.49 -14.28 1.33
C SER A 541 -18.56 -15.06 2.25
N ALA A 542 -17.26 -14.96 2.04
CA ALA A 542 -16.30 -15.58 2.94
C ALA A 542 -16.49 -15.01 4.36
N PRO A 543 -16.57 -15.85 5.40
CA PRO A 543 -16.68 -15.37 6.76
C PRO A 543 -15.45 -14.56 7.15
N ASP A 544 -15.63 -13.58 8.02
CA ASP A 544 -14.54 -12.70 8.47
C ASP A 544 -13.35 -13.49 9.01
N VAL A 545 -13.62 -14.56 9.74
CA VAL A 545 -12.59 -15.45 10.28
C VAL A 545 -11.75 -16.14 9.19
N PHE A 546 -12.36 -16.54 8.06
CA PHE A 546 -11.62 -17.06 6.90
C PHE A 546 -10.77 -15.96 6.25
N MET A 547 -11.35 -14.79 6.08
CA MET A 547 -10.68 -13.64 5.47
C MET A 547 -9.45 -13.20 6.27
N GLN A 548 -9.55 -13.19 7.59
CA GLN A 548 -8.48 -12.81 8.49
C GLN A 548 -7.38 -13.87 8.63
N THR A 549 -7.73 -15.14 8.51
CA THR A 549 -6.83 -16.24 8.90
C THR A 549 -6.31 -17.04 7.71
N CYS A 550 -7.16 -17.35 6.72
CA CYS A 550 -6.86 -18.28 5.63
C CYS A 550 -6.60 -17.59 4.29
N ALA A 551 -7.27 -16.47 4.04
CA ALA A 551 -7.26 -15.81 2.74
C ALA A 551 -5.89 -15.29 2.32
N SER A 552 -5.00 -14.97 3.26
CA SER A 552 -3.62 -14.53 2.97
C SER A 552 -2.80 -15.57 2.20
N CYS A 553 -3.06 -16.85 2.44
CA CYS A 553 -2.38 -17.97 1.78
C CYS A 553 -3.25 -18.62 0.71
N HIS A 554 -4.55 -18.77 0.96
CA HIS A 554 -5.47 -19.50 0.09
C HIS A 554 -6.28 -18.59 -0.85
N ASN A 555 -6.02 -17.29 -0.85
CA ASN A 555 -6.79 -16.26 -1.54
C ASN A 555 -8.21 -16.10 -0.95
N THR A 556 -8.85 -14.97 -1.22
CA THR A 556 -10.18 -14.62 -0.67
C THR A 556 -11.32 -15.51 -1.15
N ASP A 557 -11.10 -16.19 -2.26
CA ASP A 557 -12.03 -17.15 -2.88
C ASP A 557 -11.62 -18.61 -2.66
N ALA A 558 -10.67 -18.85 -1.78
CA ALA A 558 -10.11 -20.16 -1.47
C ALA A 558 -9.50 -20.93 -2.68
N GLN A 559 -9.30 -20.27 -3.83
CA GLN A 559 -8.69 -20.87 -5.02
C GLN A 559 -7.19 -21.14 -4.88
N GLY A 560 -6.59 -20.71 -3.78
CA GLY A 560 -5.16 -20.83 -3.55
C GLY A 560 -4.35 -19.76 -4.27
N ILE A 561 -3.07 -19.78 -4.01
CA ILE A 561 -2.08 -18.92 -4.68
C ILE A 561 -1.04 -19.86 -5.27
N ASP A 562 -0.79 -19.76 -6.57
CA ASP A 562 0.15 -20.65 -7.25
C ASP A 562 1.50 -20.70 -6.50
N LYS A 563 1.94 -21.92 -6.18
CA LYS A 563 3.16 -22.25 -5.43
C LYS A 563 3.23 -21.82 -3.96
N LEU A 564 2.23 -21.09 -3.43
CA LEU A 564 2.18 -20.70 -2.01
C LEU A 564 1.25 -21.62 -1.23
N ALA A 565 0.00 -21.74 -1.67
CA ALA A 565 -0.99 -22.60 -1.04
C ALA A 565 -1.95 -23.16 -2.10
N PRO A 566 -2.31 -24.46 -2.01
CA PRO A 566 -3.21 -25.07 -2.98
C PRO A 566 -4.62 -24.48 -2.88
N SER A 567 -5.42 -24.64 -3.96
CA SER A 567 -6.85 -24.41 -3.91
C SER A 567 -7.49 -25.29 -2.83
N LEU A 568 -8.36 -24.70 -2.04
CA LEU A 568 -9.20 -25.45 -1.09
C LEU A 568 -10.54 -25.85 -1.73
N VAL A 569 -10.96 -25.17 -2.81
CA VAL A 569 -12.23 -25.39 -3.48
C VAL A 569 -12.30 -26.80 -4.08
N GLY A 570 -13.38 -27.52 -3.77
CA GLY A 570 -13.63 -28.84 -4.32
C GLY A 570 -12.63 -29.93 -3.93
N THR A 571 -11.76 -29.68 -2.96
CA THR A 571 -10.75 -30.66 -2.53
C THR A 571 -11.38 -31.87 -1.85
N ALA A 572 -10.74 -33.03 -1.99
CA ALA A 572 -11.19 -34.26 -1.34
C ALA A 572 -11.22 -34.15 0.19
N PHE A 573 -10.39 -33.28 0.78
CA PHE A 573 -10.38 -33.02 2.23
C PHE A 573 -11.70 -32.47 2.73
N LEU A 574 -12.36 -31.57 1.99
CA LEU A 574 -13.64 -30.96 2.40
C LEU A 574 -14.80 -31.97 2.46
N LYS A 575 -14.64 -33.15 1.84
CA LYS A 575 -15.61 -34.28 1.91
C LYS A 575 -15.39 -35.16 3.16
N GLY A 576 -14.35 -34.88 3.93
CA GLY A 576 -13.96 -35.61 5.11
C GLY A 576 -14.78 -35.26 6.37
N ASN A 577 -14.44 -35.93 7.48
CA ASN A 577 -15.00 -35.67 8.80
C ASN A 577 -14.48 -34.31 9.34
N ASP A 578 -15.37 -33.56 10.02
CA ASP A 578 -15.08 -32.27 10.64
C ASP A 578 -13.91 -32.33 11.64
N ASP A 579 -13.83 -33.41 12.43
CA ASP A 579 -12.73 -33.61 13.38
C ASP A 579 -11.35 -33.59 12.71
N ILE A 580 -11.25 -34.14 11.50
CA ILE A 580 -10.00 -34.14 10.71
C ILE A 580 -9.71 -32.72 10.21
N LEU A 581 -10.72 -31.99 9.75
CA LEU A 581 -10.58 -30.61 9.28
C LEU A 581 -10.23 -29.67 10.42
N HIS A 582 -10.87 -29.80 11.56
CA HIS A 582 -10.51 -29.06 12.78
C HIS A 582 -9.05 -29.32 13.17
N LYS A 583 -8.61 -30.57 13.09
CA LYS A 583 -7.23 -30.95 13.40
C LYS A 583 -6.23 -30.37 12.40
N ILE A 584 -6.55 -30.39 11.11
CA ILE A 584 -5.70 -29.77 10.05
C ILE A 584 -5.53 -28.27 10.31
N ILE A 585 -6.61 -27.58 10.68
CA ILE A 585 -6.54 -26.14 10.98
C ILE A 585 -5.70 -25.90 12.25
N THR A 586 -5.93 -26.70 13.30
CA THR A 586 -5.26 -26.51 14.60
C THR A 586 -3.78 -26.88 14.57
N ASP A 587 -3.45 -28.02 13.98
CA ASP A 587 -2.11 -28.62 14.04
C ASP A 587 -1.24 -28.25 12.82
N GLY A 588 -1.87 -27.65 11.78
CA GLY A 588 -1.26 -27.44 10.47
C GLY A 588 -1.25 -28.71 9.62
N TYR A 589 -0.92 -28.57 8.34
CA TYR A 589 -0.77 -29.70 7.43
C TYR A 589 0.25 -29.40 6.33
N LYS A 590 1.29 -30.20 6.21
CA LYS A 590 2.41 -29.97 5.28
C LYS A 590 3.02 -28.57 5.48
N THR A 591 2.85 -27.70 4.52
CA THR A 591 3.35 -26.31 4.55
C THR A 591 2.39 -25.33 5.23
N MET A 592 1.17 -25.76 5.57
CA MET A 592 0.21 -24.93 6.30
C MET A 592 0.61 -24.85 7.77
N PRO A 593 0.86 -23.66 8.33
CA PRO A 593 1.20 -23.52 9.74
C PRO A 593 0.00 -23.87 10.64
N PRO A 594 0.23 -24.29 11.90
CA PRO A 594 -0.82 -24.49 12.88
C PRO A 594 -1.51 -23.17 13.23
N ILE A 595 -2.85 -23.17 13.30
CA ILE A 595 -3.67 -22.01 13.66
C ILE A 595 -4.33 -22.30 15.01
N THR A 596 -3.61 -22.00 16.08
CA THR A 596 -4.04 -22.31 17.45
C THR A 596 -4.93 -21.22 18.07
N THR A 597 -5.04 -20.07 17.42
CA THR A 597 -5.79 -18.90 17.92
C THR A 597 -7.31 -19.01 17.71
N LEU A 598 -7.77 -19.88 16.81
CA LEU A 598 -9.18 -20.06 16.52
C LEU A 598 -9.86 -20.99 17.53
N ASN A 599 -11.04 -20.60 18.03
CA ASN A 599 -11.91 -21.50 18.79
C ASN A 599 -12.64 -22.51 17.87
N GLN A 600 -13.40 -23.43 18.45
CA GLN A 600 -14.06 -24.50 17.70
C GLN A 600 -15.14 -23.95 16.74
N ASP A 601 -15.91 -22.96 17.17
CA ASP A 601 -16.99 -22.38 16.36
C ASP A 601 -16.41 -21.63 15.14
N GLN A 602 -15.33 -20.89 15.32
CA GLN A 602 -14.63 -20.20 14.23
C GLN A 602 -14.05 -21.17 13.19
N ARG A 603 -13.48 -22.29 13.64
CA ARG A 603 -13.01 -23.34 12.73
C ARG A 603 -14.17 -23.98 11.97
N GLN A 604 -15.31 -24.21 12.64
CA GLN A 604 -16.50 -24.76 11.99
C GLN A 604 -17.05 -23.81 10.93
N GLU A 605 -17.09 -22.51 11.21
CA GLU A 605 -17.51 -21.48 10.25
C GLU A 605 -16.64 -21.48 8.98
N ILE A 606 -15.33 -21.64 9.13
CA ILE A 606 -14.40 -21.79 7.99
C ILE A 606 -14.71 -23.06 7.19
N ILE A 607 -14.91 -24.21 7.88
CA ILE A 607 -15.20 -25.49 7.23
C ILE A 607 -16.51 -25.43 6.46
N ASP A 608 -17.55 -24.87 7.06
CA ASP A 608 -18.87 -24.74 6.46
C ASP A 608 -18.82 -23.84 5.21
N TYR A 609 -18.11 -22.70 5.31
CA TYR A 609 -17.86 -21.83 4.15
C TYR A 609 -17.15 -22.56 3.01
N LEU A 610 -16.04 -23.23 3.29
CA LEU A 610 -15.26 -23.94 2.27
C LEU A 610 -16.07 -25.05 1.57
N ARG A 611 -17.05 -25.66 2.26
CA ARG A 611 -17.97 -26.65 1.67
C ARG A 611 -19.03 -26.04 0.78
N THR A 612 -19.26 -24.73 0.87
CA THR A 612 -20.20 -24.02 -0.02
C THR A 612 -19.57 -23.62 -1.35
N LEU A 613 -18.24 -23.66 -1.43
CA LEU A 613 -17.44 -23.35 -2.63
C LEU A 613 -17.26 -24.63 -3.48
#